data_075e1df5928cf9612cc9777acc37a114
#
_entry.id   075e1df5928cf9612cc9777acc37a114
#
_cell.length_a   1.000
_cell.length_b   1.000
_cell.length_c   1.000
_cell.angle_alpha   90.00
_cell.angle_beta   90.00
_cell.angle_gamma   90.00
#
_symmetry.space_group_name_H-M   'P 1'
#
loop_
_entity.id
_entity.type
_entity.pdbx_description
1 polymer ?
#
loop_
_entity_poly.entity_id
_entity_poly.type
_entity_poly.pdbx_seq_one_letter_code
_entity_poly.pdbx_strand_id
1 'polypeptide(L)'
;LLHCDFVYVSDEARLAMPFVSLGLVPEFASSLLVPRLLGNVRAAEKLLLGDPFSPQDAVDAGIASAVLPAGEVVNHARRVAERFNTLPPGAVRETKKLMRRASADEVLKTIAVEGELFAQRLRSPEAMEAFQAFFQKRRPDFSKFS
;
A
#
# COMPACT_ATOMS: atom_id res chain seq x y z
N LEU A 1 1.97 3.49 -2.70
CA LEU A 1 2.91 4.14 -1.76
C LEU A 1 4.15 3.30 -1.51
N LEU A 2 4.03 1.99 -1.29
CA LEU A 2 5.13 1.07 -0.94
C LEU A 2 6.31 1.05 -1.94
N HIS A 3 6.11 1.53 -3.17
CA HIS A 3 7.15 1.62 -4.20
C HIS A 3 7.73 3.02 -4.36
N CYS A 4 7.24 3.99 -3.60
CA CYS A 4 7.76 5.35 -3.59
C CYS A 4 9.00 5.45 -2.70
N ASP A 5 9.94 6.31 -3.05
CA ASP A 5 11.14 6.54 -2.24
C ASP A 5 10.87 7.52 -1.10
N PHE A 6 9.93 8.44 -1.29
CA PHE A 6 9.47 9.41 -0.30
C PHE A 6 7.95 9.45 -0.30
N VAL A 7 7.37 9.38 0.87
CA VAL A 7 5.92 9.43 1.07
C VAL A 7 5.60 10.41 2.18
N TYR A 8 4.82 11.42 1.86
CA TYR A 8 4.31 12.40 2.82
C TYR A 8 2.79 12.30 2.85
N VAL A 9 2.22 12.26 4.03
CA VAL A 9 0.77 12.11 4.21
C VAL A 9 0.20 13.30 4.95
N SER A 10 -1.04 13.65 4.63
CA SER A 10 -1.80 14.66 5.36
C SER A 10 -2.21 14.11 6.74
N ASP A 11 -2.28 14.98 7.74
CA ASP A 11 -2.88 14.71 9.04
C ASP A 11 -4.37 14.33 8.96
N GLU A 12 -5.05 14.72 7.87
CA GLU A 12 -6.44 14.38 7.59
C GLU A 12 -6.60 13.08 6.77
N ALA A 13 -5.50 12.45 6.33
CA ALA A 13 -5.56 11.27 5.47
C ALA A 13 -6.12 10.05 6.22
N ARG A 14 -6.87 9.24 5.49
CA ARG A 14 -7.30 7.91 5.95
C ARG A 14 -6.68 6.86 5.04
N LEU A 15 -5.93 5.96 5.63
CA LEU A 15 -5.27 4.88 4.90
C LEU A 15 -5.95 3.56 5.23
N ALA A 16 -6.05 2.68 4.22
CA ALA A 16 -6.58 1.34 4.41
C ALA A 16 -6.04 0.41 3.32
N MET A 17 -6.08 -0.90 3.58
CA MET A 17 -5.77 -1.96 2.63
C MET A 17 -6.97 -2.93 2.55
N PRO A 18 -8.13 -2.50 2.00
CA PRO A 18 -9.42 -3.18 2.15
C PRO A 18 -9.61 -4.36 1.18
N PHE A 19 -8.55 -5.10 0.85
CA PHE A 19 -8.60 -6.17 -0.15
C PHE A 19 -9.59 -7.27 0.24
N VAL A 20 -9.43 -7.84 1.43
CA VAL A 20 -10.23 -8.98 1.90
C VAL A 20 -11.70 -8.60 2.06
N SER A 21 -12.00 -7.40 2.58
CA SER A 21 -13.37 -6.92 2.72
C SER A 21 -14.10 -6.70 1.38
N LEU A 22 -13.35 -6.63 0.28
CA LEU A 22 -13.86 -6.57 -1.09
C LEU A 22 -13.87 -7.95 -1.78
N GLY A 23 -13.58 -9.05 -1.05
CA GLY A 23 -13.44 -10.38 -1.62
C GLY A 23 -12.19 -10.56 -2.49
N LEU A 24 -11.22 -9.66 -2.36
CA LEU A 24 -9.98 -9.61 -3.15
C LEU A 24 -8.76 -10.03 -2.31
N VAL A 25 -7.62 -10.16 -2.96
CA VAL A 25 -6.30 -10.37 -2.34
C VAL A 25 -5.43 -9.14 -2.51
N PRO A 26 -4.35 -8.98 -1.72
CA PRO A 26 -3.37 -7.91 -1.90
C PRO A 26 -2.80 -7.86 -3.31
N GLU A 27 -2.39 -6.65 -3.74
CA GLU A 27 -1.76 -6.40 -5.04
C GLU A 27 -0.50 -5.54 -4.90
N PHE A 28 0.25 -5.37 -6.01
CA PHE A 28 1.47 -4.55 -6.08
C PHE A 28 2.53 -4.93 -5.06
N ALA A 29 2.71 -6.23 -4.85
CA ALA A 29 3.62 -6.82 -3.86
C ALA A 29 3.35 -6.38 -2.41
N SER A 30 2.13 -5.94 -2.10
CA SER A 30 1.80 -5.54 -0.73
C SER A 30 1.82 -6.74 0.23
N SER A 31 1.52 -7.96 -0.23
CA SER A 31 1.65 -9.19 0.59
C SER A 31 3.09 -9.50 1.00
N LEU A 32 4.08 -9.01 0.26
CA LEU A 32 5.50 -9.13 0.56
C LEU A 32 6.03 -7.94 1.36
N LEU A 33 5.70 -6.72 0.90
CA LEU A 33 6.31 -5.49 1.41
C LEU A 33 5.75 -5.08 2.77
N VAL A 34 4.45 -5.24 2.99
CA VAL A 34 3.82 -4.86 4.27
C VAL A 34 4.34 -5.69 5.43
N PRO A 35 4.43 -7.05 5.35
CA PRO A 35 5.05 -7.85 6.41
C PRO A 35 6.53 -7.51 6.66
N ARG A 36 7.27 -7.10 5.63
CA ARG A 36 8.67 -6.68 5.79
C ARG A 36 8.82 -5.37 6.55
N LEU A 37 7.89 -4.44 6.36
CA LEU A 37 7.90 -3.15 7.04
C LEU A 37 7.37 -3.25 8.48
N LEU A 38 6.27 -3.98 8.70
CA LEU A 38 5.54 -3.97 9.96
C LEU A 38 5.82 -5.19 10.85
N GLY A 39 6.40 -6.26 10.30
CA GLY A 39 6.36 -7.60 10.89
C GLY A 39 4.99 -8.27 10.68
N ASN A 40 4.96 -9.61 10.77
CA ASN A 40 3.78 -10.41 10.39
C ASN A 40 2.51 -10.07 11.17
N VAL A 41 2.61 -9.83 12.47
CA VAL A 41 1.43 -9.62 13.33
C VAL A 41 0.70 -8.33 12.93
N ARG A 42 1.42 -7.22 12.85
CA ARG A 42 0.81 -5.93 12.44
C ARG A 42 0.38 -5.92 10.98
N ALA A 43 1.12 -6.62 10.10
CA ALA A 43 0.74 -6.78 8.71
C ALA A 43 -0.57 -7.57 8.56
N ALA A 44 -0.77 -8.62 9.36
CA ALA A 44 -1.99 -9.41 9.35
C ALA A 44 -3.23 -8.57 9.70
N GLU A 45 -3.15 -7.69 10.70
CA GLU A 45 -4.24 -6.76 11.01
C GLU A 45 -4.60 -5.88 9.80
N LYS A 46 -3.61 -5.33 9.09
CA LYS A 46 -3.84 -4.43 7.95
C LYS A 46 -4.33 -5.17 6.70
N LEU A 47 -3.78 -6.36 6.41
CA LEU A 47 -4.07 -7.09 5.18
C LEU A 47 -5.27 -8.03 5.30
N LEU A 48 -5.52 -8.64 6.48
CA LEU A 48 -6.61 -9.59 6.65
C LEU A 48 -7.90 -8.91 7.14
N LEU A 49 -7.80 -7.91 8.03
CA LEU A 49 -8.97 -7.17 8.51
C LEU A 49 -9.29 -5.95 7.63
N GLY A 50 -8.25 -5.31 7.06
CA GLY A 50 -8.41 -4.17 6.18
C GLY A 50 -8.87 -2.88 6.88
N ASP A 51 -8.77 -2.84 8.22
CA ASP A 51 -9.19 -1.69 9.00
C ASP A 51 -8.38 -0.43 8.65
N PRO A 52 -9.02 0.73 8.61
CA PRO A 52 -8.33 1.99 8.44
C PRO A 52 -7.29 2.24 9.54
N PHE A 53 -6.20 2.90 9.17
CA PHE A 53 -5.16 3.32 10.09
C PHE A 53 -4.80 4.79 9.89
N SER A 54 -4.23 5.39 10.93
CA SER A 54 -3.93 6.80 10.94
C SER A 54 -2.68 7.15 10.12
N PRO A 55 -2.49 8.43 9.76
CA PRO A 55 -1.25 8.92 9.17
C PRO A 55 -0.02 8.66 10.06
N GLN A 56 -0.18 8.74 11.38
CA GLN A 56 0.91 8.46 12.31
C GLN A 56 1.28 6.98 12.31
N ASP A 57 0.28 6.07 12.28
CA ASP A 57 0.54 4.63 12.13
C ASP A 57 1.33 4.32 10.86
N ALA A 58 1.08 5.06 9.77
CA ALA A 58 1.82 4.89 8.52
C ALA A 58 3.30 5.32 8.65
N VAL A 59 3.60 6.35 9.44
CA VAL A 59 4.98 6.77 9.74
C VAL A 59 5.65 5.74 10.65
N ASP A 60 4.99 5.31 11.72
CA ASP A 60 5.51 4.32 12.67
C ASP A 60 5.74 2.95 12.02
N ALA A 61 4.99 2.66 10.96
CA ALA A 61 5.11 1.48 10.12
C ALA A 61 6.19 1.59 9.03
N GLY A 62 6.80 2.75 8.82
CA GLY A 62 7.74 2.99 7.72
C GLY A 62 7.11 3.05 6.33
N ILE A 63 5.79 3.20 6.24
CA ILE A 63 5.05 3.41 4.98
C ILE A 63 5.14 4.87 4.53
N ALA A 64 5.14 5.79 5.49
CA ALA A 64 5.28 7.22 5.24
C ALA A 64 6.50 7.81 5.93
N SER A 65 7.05 8.89 5.35
CA SER A 65 8.22 9.59 5.86
C SER A 65 7.85 10.63 6.93
N ALA A 66 6.69 11.27 6.78
CA ALA A 66 6.18 12.24 7.75
C ALA A 66 4.68 12.52 7.55
N VAL A 67 4.04 12.96 8.64
CA VAL A 67 2.70 13.56 8.63
C VAL A 67 2.86 15.07 8.56
N LEU A 68 2.05 15.72 7.75
CA LEU A 68 2.07 17.19 7.52
C LEU A 68 0.64 17.72 7.51
N PRO A 69 0.42 19.01 7.83
CA PRO A 69 -0.86 19.66 7.60
C PRO A 69 -1.31 19.52 6.15
N ALA A 70 -2.60 19.31 5.90
CA ALA A 70 -3.15 19.01 4.57
C ALA A 70 -2.69 20.00 3.49
N GLY A 71 -2.67 21.30 3.80
CA GLY A 71 -2.24 22.35 2.88
C GLY A 71 -0.73 22.38 2.56
N GLU A 72 0.09 21.65 3.30
CA GLU A 72 1.57 21.70 3.20
C GLU A 72 2.18 20.50 2.45
N VAL A 73 1.47 19.39 2.30
CA VAL A 73 1.99 18.13 1.79
C VAL A 73 2.66 18.29 0.42
N VAL A 74 1.95 18.90 -0.54
CA VAL A 74 2.46 19.07 -1.91
C VAL A 74 3.68 19.98 -1.96
N ASN A 75 3.64 21.09 -1.24
CA ASN A 75 4.74 22.06 -1.20
C ASN A 75 5.98 21.46 -0.52
N HIS A 76 5.78 20.69 0.54
CA HIS A 76 6.88 19.97 1.20
C HIS A 76 7.51 18.92 0.26
N ALA A 77 6.70 18.08 -0.37
CA ALA A 77 7.19 17.07 -1.31
C ALA A 77 7.99 17.71 -2.46
N ARG A 78 7.52 18.85 -2.99
CA ARG A 78 8.22 19.62 -4.03
C ARG A 78 9.57 20.11 -3.54
N ARG A 79 9.64 20.74 -2.36
CA ARG A 79 10.92 21.20 -1.77
C ARG A 79 11.92 20.07 -1.58
N VAL A 80 11.45 18.89 -1.15
CA VAL A 80 12.34 17.71 -1.02
C VAL A 80 12.81 17.23 -2.40
N ALA A 81 11.94 17.20 -3.41
CA ALA A 81 12.32 16.85 -4.77
C ALA A 81 13.35 17.82 -5.36
N GLU A 82 13.20 19.13 -5.12
CA GLU A 82 14.14 20.17 -5.57
C GLU A 82 15.55 19.99 -5.00
N ARG A 83 15.70 19.39 -3.82
CA ARG A 83 17.03 19.09 -3.25
C ARG A 83 17.87 18.17 -4.15
N PHE A 84 17.24 17.32 -4.96
CA PHE A 84 17.96 16.48 -5.91
C PHE A 84 18.72 17.26 -6.97
N ASN A 85 18.30 18.50 -7.27
CA ASN A 85 18.99 19.36 -8.24
C ASN A 85 20.40 19.77 -7.76
N THR A 86 20.69 19.67 -6.47
CA THR A 86 21.98 20.00 -5.87
C THR A 86 22.83 18.77 -5.56
N LEU A 87 22.31 17.56 -5.80
CA LEU A 87 23.00 16.31 -5.51
C LEU A 87 23.65 15.73 -6.79
N PRO A 88 24.77 15.00 -6.67
CA PRO A 88 25.38 14.30 -7.80
C PRO A 88 24.44 13.24 -8.39
N PRO A 89 23.91 13.43 -9.61
CA PRO A 89 22.84 12.58 -10.13
C PRO A 89 23.26 11.13 -10.36
N GLY A 90 24.54 10.89 -10.63
CA GLY A 90 25.09 9.53 -10.74
C GLY A 90 25.04 8.79 -9.41
N ALA A 91 25.50 9.42 -8.32
CA ALA A 91 25.46 8.83 -6.99
C ALA A 91 24.02 8.54 -6.52
N VAL A 92 23.08 9.45 -6.77
CA VAL A 92 21.66 9.24 -6.44
C VAL A 92 21.12 8.02 -7.15
N ARG A 93 21.34 7.89 -8.47
CA ARG A 93 20.84 6.74 -9.25
C ARG A 93 21.46 5.42 -8.79
N GLU A 94 22.76 5.38 -8.58
CA GLU A 94 23.43 4.13 -8.15
C GLU A 94 23.00 3.76 -6.72
N THR A 95 22.88 4.73 -5.80
CA THR A 95 22.35 4.46 -4.46
C THR A 95 20.94 3.86 -4.52
N LYS A 96 20.03 4.43 -5.31
CA LYS A 96 18.69 3.88 -5.49
C LYS A 96 18.70 2.45 -6.05
N LYS A 97 19.57 2.15 -7.03
CA LYS A 97 19.73 0.80 -7.56
C LYS A 97 20.20 -0.17 -6.48
N LEU A 98 21.20 0.22 -5.67
CA LEU A 98 21.72 -0.60 -4.57
C LEU A 98 20.65 -0.88 -3.52
N MET A 99 19.86 0.12 -3.13
CA MET A 99 18.75 -0.03 -2.17
C MET A 99 17.70 -1.04 -2.63
N ARG A 100 17.43 -1.11 -3.94
CA ARG A 100 16.37 -1.96 -4.50
C ARG A 100 16.87 -3.32 -5.02
N ARG A 101 18.19 -3.48 -5.22
CA ARG A 101 18.77 -4.64 -5.87
C ARG A 101 18.38 -5.99 -5.22
N ALA A 102 18.37 -6.03 -3.89
CA ALA A 102 18.13 -7.28 -3.16
C ALA A 102 16.68 -7.79 -3.25
N SER A 103 15.72 -6.91 -3.58
CA SER A 103 14.30 -7.25 -3.57
C SER A 103 13.62 -7.13 -4.94
N ALA A 104 14.30 -6.61 -5.96
CA ALA A 104 13.68 -6.28 -7.25
C ALA A 104 12.99 -7.48 -7.91
N ASP A 105 13.71 -8.60 -8.06
CA ASP A 105 13.18 -9.80 -8.71
C ASP A 105 12.04 -10.44 -7.91
N GLU A 106 12.16 -10.44 -6.58
CA GLU A 106 11.14 -11.00 -5.71
C GLU A 106 9.86 -10.15 -5.72
N VAL A 107 10.00 -8.83 -5.74
CA VAL A 107 8.86 -7.90 -5.90
C VAL A 107 8.15 -8.15 -7.22
N LEU A 108 8.88 -8.26 -8.35
CA LEU A 108 8.27 -8.53 -9.66
C LEU A 108 7.55 -9.87 -9.70
N LYS A 109 8.14 -10.92 -9.14
CA LYS A 109 7.52 -12.26 -9.04
C LYS A 109 6.26 -12.20 -8.18
N THR A 110 6.29 -11.48 -7.05
CA THR A 110 5.14 -11.34 -6.17
C THR A 110 4.01 -10.59 -6.87
N ILE A 111 4.30 -9.49 -7.58
CA ILE A 111 3.30 -8.75 -8.36
C ILE A 111 2.62 -9.68 -9.39
N ALA A 112 3.37 -10.54 -10.07
CA ALA A 112 2.81 -11.48 -11.03
C ALA A 112 1.84 -12.48 -10.38
N VAL A 113 2.26 -13.09 -9.27
CA VAL A 113 1.42 -14.05 -8.52
C VAL A 113 0.17 -13.39 -7.95
N GLU A 114 0.33 -12.23 -7.30
CA GLU A 114 -0.80 -11.46 -6.78
C GLU A 114 -1.77 -11.06 -7.89
N GLY A 115 -1.24 -10.61 -9.04
CA GLY A 115 -2.05 -10.18 -10.19
C GLY A 115 -2.92 -11.32 -10.77
N GLU A 116 -2.38 -12.54 -10.86
CA GLU A 116 -3.14 -13.72 -11.27
C GLU A 116 -4.28 -14.05 -10.27
N LEU A 117 -3.95 -14.08 -8.98
CA LEU A 117 -4.92 -14.33 -7.92
C LEU A 117 -5.97 -13.21 -7.84
N PHE A 118 -5.57 -11.95 -7.96
CA PHE A 118 -6.46 -10.81 -7.96
C PHE A 118 -7.47 -10.88 -9.12
N ALA A 119 -7.00 -11.21 -10.33
CA ALA A 119 -7.86 -11.39 -11.49
C ALA A 119 -8.86 -12.55 -11.32
N GLN A 120 -8.46 -13.64 -10.66
CA GLN A 120 -9.36 -14.74 -10.30
C GLN A 120 -10.40 -14.29 -9.26
N ARG A 121 -9.95 -13.58 -8.20
CA ARG A 121 -10.83 -13.11 -7.14
C ARG A 121 -11.85 -12.07 -7.62
N LEU A 122 -11.50 -11.20 -8.57
CA LEU A 122 -12.43 -10.24 -9.18
C LEU A 122 -13.68 -10.91 -9.79
N ARG A 123 -13.55 -12.19 -10.19
CA ARG A 123 -14.66 -12.97 -10.76
C ARG A 123 -15.36 -13.86 -9.73
N SER A 124 -14.95 -13.79 -8.48
CA SER A 124 -15.52 -14.64 -7.43
C SER A 124 -16.90 -14.16 -6.99
N PRO A 125 -17.75 -15.06 -6.52
CA PRO A 125 -19.05 -14.68 -5.96
C PRO A 125 -18.94 -13.74 -4.77
N GLU A 126 -17.87 -13.83 -3.96
CA GLU A 126 -17.62 -12.94 -2.82
C GLU A 126 -17.30 -11.52 -3.26
N ALA A 127 -16.47 -11.34 -4.29
CA ALA A 127 -16.18 -10.00 -4.85
C ALA A 127 -17.45 -9.39 -5.46
N MET A 128 -18.26 -10.18 -6.17
CA MET A 128 -19.55 -9.72 -6.71
C MET A 128 -20.50 -9.26 -5.60
N GLU A 129 -20.59 -10.01 -4.50
CA GLU A 129 -21.39 -9.63 -3.34
C GLU A 129 -20.88 -8.32 -2.72
N ALA A 130 -19.55 -8.19 -2.52
CA ALA A 130 -18.97 -6.98 -1.96
C ALA A 130 -19.26 -5.74 -2.81
N PHE A 131 -19.10 -5.81 -4.13
CA PHE A 131 -19.40 -4.71 -5.04
C PHE A 131 -20.90 -4.38 -5.06
N GLN A 132 -21.76 -5.40 -5.12
CA GLN A 132 -23.20 -5.19 -5.10
C GLN A 132 -23.65 -4.53 -3.79
N ALA A 133 -23.12 -5.00 -2.65
CA ALA A 133 -23.41 -4.42 -1.35
C ALA A 133 -22.96 -2.94 -1.27
N PHE A 134 -21.78 -2.63 -1.82
CA PHE A 134 -21.27 -1.25 -1.90
C PHE A 134 -22.21 -0.34 -2.68
N PHE A 135 -22.64 -0.74 -3.90
CA PHE A 135 -23.57 0.06 -4.70
C PHE A 135 -24.94 0.21 -4.04
N GLN A 136 -25.39 -0.82 -3.31
CA GLN A 136 -26.65 -0.80 -2.56
C GLN A 136 -26.54 -0.13 -1.18
N LYS A 137 -25.37 0.35 -0.79
CA LYS A 137 -25.09 0.96 0.53
C LYS A 137 -25.49 0.07 1.71
N ARG A 138 -25.33 -1.24 1.59
CA ARG A 138 -25.57 -2.25 2.62
C ARG A 138 -24.26 -2.95 3.01
N ARG A 139 -24.28 -3.70 4.10
CA ARG A 139 -23.17 -4.60 4.43
C ARG A 139 -23.20 -5.83 3.52
N PRO A 140 -22.03 -6.33 3.05
CA PRO A 140 -21.95 -7.59 2.33
C PRO A 140 -22.27 -8.76 3.26
N ASP A 141 -22.90 -9.81 2.70
CA ASP A 141 -23.19 -11.05 3.41
C ASP A 141 -22.36 -12.19 2.82
N PHE A 142 -21.28 -12.53 3.52
CA PHE A 142 -20.38 -13.59 3.12
C PHE A 142 -20.73 -14.98 3.72
N SER A 143 -21.74 -15.08 4.60
CA SER A 143 -22.11 -16.32 5.28
C SER A 143 -22.51 -17.46 4.32
N LYS A 144 -22.98 -17.09 3.13
CA LYS A 144 -23.40 -18.02 2.07
C LYS A 144 -22.25 -18.63 1.25
N PHE A 145 -21.01 -18.23 1.51
CA PHE A 145 -19.81 -18.71 0.77
C PHE A 145 -18.89 -19.61 1.61
N SER A 146 -19.26 -19.90 2.85
CA SER A 146 -18.51 -20.80 3.77
C SER A 146 -18.83 -22.28 3.51
#